data_987201b8820c5705f90104facfd38a07
#
_entry.id   987201b8820c5705f90104facfd38a07
#
_cell.length_a   1.000
_cell.length_b   1.000
_cell.length_c   1.000
_cell.angle_alpha   90.00
_cell.angle_beta   90.00
_cell.angle_gamma   90.00
#
_symmetry.space_group_name_H-M   'P 1'
#
loop_
_entity.id
_entity.type
_entity.pdbx_description
1 polymer ?
#
loop_
_entity_poly.entity_id
_entity_poly.type
_entity_poly.pdbx_seq_one_letter_code
_entity_poly.pdbx_strand_id
1 'polypeptide(L)'
;MDLTPPDFARNMRLIGHSDIGGRGDGLQLMVHRGHAYVAHPWSQGFSIVDLRDPIKPGEVTYVPAPPNTWNIHLQTHDDLLLVINALDLFADVETFASEKTYYTRSVGETLAAGARRRAWTAGMTVYDISQPARPRRIGQLDVDGVGLHRLWYVGGRYAYASALLDGFTDYIFVTIDMADPTRPQLLGRWWLPGMNQAAGETPLAPPGRRWALHHALVHGDTAYACWRDGGLTILDVTDRAAPKLIRHHNWCPPYGGGTHSALPLVDRGLLVVADEAVLDHEEEGRKHTWVFDIREPSNPISIATFPIPGETDYARKPGHFGPHNLHENRP
;
A
#
# COMPACT_ATOMS: atom_id res chain seq x y z
N MET A 1 11.24 20.31 24.81
CA MET A 1 9.83 20.37 24.37
C MET A 1 9.05 19.51 25.33
N ASP A 2 8.09 20.09 26.05
CA ASP A 2 7.25 19.29 26.94
C ASP A 2 6.31 18.45 26.07
N LEU A 3 6.43 17.12 26.17
CA LEU A 3 5.58 16.20 25.46
C LEU A 3 4.20 16.21 26.10
N THR A 4 3.14 16.49 25.32
CA THR A 4 1.77 16.30 25.78
C THR A 4 1.53 14.83 26.03
N PRO A 5 1.16 14.40 27.25
CA PRO A 5 0.85 13.00 27.53
C PRO A 5 -0.31 12.53 26.62
N PRO A 6 -0.27 11.28 26.15
CA PRO A 6 -1.39 10.71 25.41
C PRO A 6 -2.59 10.54 26.35
N ASP A 7 -3.81 10.69 25.82
CA ASP A 7 -5.05 10.48 26.59
C ASP A 7 -5.17 9.07 27.15
N PHE A 8 -4.56 8.10 26.44
CA PHE A 8 -4.50 6.71 26.88
C PHE A 8 -3.17 6.07 26.47
N ALA A 9 -2.51 5.38 27.42
CA ALA A 9 -1.35 4.52 27.15
C ALA A 9 -1.38 3.29 28.07
N ARG A 10 -1.14 2.11 27.52
CA ARG A 10 -0.99 0.87 28.27
C ARG A 10 0.24 0.11 27.78
N ASN A 11 1.16 -0.17 28.71
CA ASN A 11 2.46 -0.80 28.42
C ASN A 11 3.32 -0.06 27.40
N MET A 12 3.08 1.25 27.22
CA MET A 12 3.81 2.14 26.33
C MET A 12 4.11 3.46 27.05
N ARG A 13 5.21 4.09 26.68
CA ARG A 13 5.61 5.40 27.16
C ARG A 13 6.01 6.27 25.98
N LEU A 14 5.43 7.45 25.89
CA LEU A 14 5.88 8.48 24.93
C LEU A 14 7.28 8.93 25.32
N ILE A 15 8.26 8.82 24.42
CA ILE A 15 9.66 9.16 24.68
C ILE A 15 10.16 10.33 23.85
N GLY A 16 9.55 10.62 22.71
CA GLY A 16 9.97 11.69 21.81
C GLY A 16 8.87 12.06 20.82
N HIS A 17 9.01 13.21 20.18
CA HIS A 17 8.10 13.73 19.17
C HIS A 17 8.88 14.52 18.12
N SER A 18 8.45 14.42 16.86
CA SER A 18 8.90 15.28 15.76
C SER A 18 7.67 15.78 15.00
N ASP A 19 7.64 17.05 14.68
CA ASP A 19 6.63 17.65 13.79
C ASP A 19 6.94 17.44 12.29
N ILE A 20 7.99 16.67 12.00
CA ILE A 20 8.47 16.36 10.64
C ILE A 20 8.68 17.64 9.80
N GLY A 21 9.20 18.69 10.43
CA GLY A 21 9.42 20.02 9.80
C GLY A 21 8.11 20.71 9.44
N GLY A 22 7.08 20.57 10.29
CA GLY A 22 5.76 21.16 10.11
C GLY A 22 4.84 20.41 9.13
N ARG A 23 5.18 19.16 8.73
CA ARG A 23 4.37 18.33 7.84
C ARG A 23 3.57 17.31 8.65
N GLY A 24 2.31 17.64 8.91
CA GLY A 24 1.40 16.80 9.70
C GLY A 24 0.74 15.65 8.94
N ASP A 25 1.14 15.39 7.69
CA ASP A 25 0.48 14.46 6.77
C ASP A 25 1.30 13.18 6.51
N GLY A 26 2.09 12.72 7.48
CA GLY A 26 2.81 11.46 7.36
C GLY A 26 1.85 10.28 7.20
N LEU A 27 2.00 9.49 6.11
CA LEU A 27 1.17 8.34 5.82
C LEU A 27 1.88 7.02 6.11
N GLN A 28 2.97 6.73 5.44
CA GLN A 28 3.75 5.53 5.69
C GLN A 28 5.08 5.86 6.33
N LEU A 29 5.45 5.02 7.29
CA LEU A 29 6.68 5.14 8.07
C LEU A 29 7.52 3.87 7.92
N MET A 30 8.81 4.04 7.61
CA MET A 30 9.84 3.03 7.76
C MET A 30 10.92 3.54 8.72
N VAL A 31 11.32 2.71 9.68
CA VAL A 31 12.48 3.01 10.54
C VAL A 31 13.64 2.13 10.11
N HIS A 32 14.75 2.76 9.76
CA HIS A 32 15.92 2.05 9.25
C HIS A 32 17.20 2.77 9.68
N ARG A 33 18.13 2.04 10.30
CA ARG A 33 19.46 2.54 10.73
C ARG A 33 19.40 3.88 11.48
N GLY A 34 18.49 3.97 12.46
CA GLY A 34 18.34 5.15 13.32
C GLY A 34 17.70 6.35 12.63
N HIS A 35 17.03 6.17 11.51
CA HIS A 35 16.27 7.21 10.82
C HIS A 35 14.85 6.75 10.51
N ALA A 36 13.89 7.67 10.59
CA ALA A 36 12.54 7.45 10.10
C ALA A 36 12.38 8.05 8.71
N TYR A 37 11.85 7.27 7.79
CA TYR A 37 11.48 7.68 6.43
C TYR A 37 9.97 7.77 6.35
N VAL A 38 9.43 8.96 6.07
CA VAL A 38 7.99 9.25 6.15
C VAL A 38 7.51 9.76 4.81
N ALA A 39 6.58 9.03 4.21
CA ALA A 39 5.92 9.42 2.96
C ALA A 39 4.79 10.42 3.21
N HIS A 40 4.59 11.38 2.31
CA HIS A 40 3.61 12.45 2.44
C HIS A 40 2.57 12.44 1.32
N PRO A 41 1.26 12.30 1.63
CA PRO A 41 0.21 12.33 0.61
C PRO A 41 -0.12 13.74 0.10
N TRP A 42 -0.16 14.76 0.96
CA TRP A 42 -0.55 16.14 0.56
C TRP A 42 0.64 17.09 0.44
N SER A 43 1.62 17.01 1.33
CA SER A 43 2.87 17.75 1.19
C SER A 43 3.73 17.21 0.05
N GLN A 44 3.39 16.03 -0.48
CA GLN A 44 4.11 15.29 -1.52
C GLN A 44 5.58 15.00 -1.11
N GLY A 45 6.24 14.05 -1.79
CA GLY A 45 7.58 13.67 -1.43
C GLY A 45 7.68 12.86 -0.14
N PHE A 46 8.84 12.94 0.52
CA PHE A 46 9.09 12.23 1.78
C PHE A 46 10.06 12.99 2.68
N SER A 47 9.98 12.71 3.98
CA SER A 47 10.92 13.23 4.98
C SER A 47 11.78 12.13 5.57
N ILE A 48 12.99 12.48 5.97
CA ILE A 48 13.91 11.64 6.74
C ILE A 48 14.19 12.35 8.06
N VAL A 49 13.85 11.68 9.16
CA VAL A 49 14.04 12.21 10.52
C VAL A 49 15.17 11.44 11.20
N ASP A 50 16.15 12.13 11.74
CA ASP A 50 17.20 11.52 12.56
C ASP A 50 16.61 11.04 13.90
N LEU A 51 16.60 9.74 14.14
CA LEU A 51 16.12 9.07 15.35
C LEU A 51 17.24 8.33 16.10
N ARG A 52 18.51 8.66 15.86
CA ARG A 52 19.63 8.07 16.62
C ARG A 52 19.52 8.36 18.11
N ASP A 53 18.93 9.49 18.46
CA ASP A 53 18.38 9.73 19.80
C ASP A 53 16.84 9.87 19.70
N PRO A 54 16.07 8.80 19.95
CA PRO A 54 14.62 8.84 19.80
C PRO A 54 13.91 9.69 20.86
N ILE A 55 14.60 10.05 21.97
CA ILE A 55 14.07 10.96 22.98
C ILE A 55 14.08 12.39 22.45
N LYS A 56 15.08 12.71 21.62
CA LYS A 56 15.28 14.03 21.03
C LYS A 56 15.50 13.88 19.52
N PRO A 57 14.43 13.63 18.73
CA PRO A 57 14.53 13.55 17.29
C PRO A 57 15.31 14.74 16.71
N GLY A 58 16.24 14.46 15.82
CA GLY A 58 17.16 15.43 15.27
C GLY A 58 16.66 16.11 14.00
N GLU A 59 17.59 16.37 13.09
CA GLU A 59 17.34 17.07 11.82
C GLU A 59 16.31 16.33 10.94
N VAL A 60 15.51 17.11 10.23
CA VAL A 60 14.56 16.62 9.23
C VAL A 60 15.04 17.03 7.84
N THR A 61 15.38 16.06 7.01
CA THR A 61 15.63 16.25 5.58
C THR A 61 14.36 15.98 4.79
N TYR A 62 13.92 16.94 3.97
CA TYR A 62 12.78 16.76 3.09
C TYR A 62 13.21 16.65 1.63
N VAL A 63 12.66 15.66 0.92
CA VAL A 63 12.86 15.41 -0.51
C VAL A 63 11.52 15.60 -1.22
N PRO A 64 11.37 16.64 -2.06
CA PRO A 64 10.13 16.90 -2.77
C PRO A 64 9.85 15.85 -3.85
N ALA A 65 8.57 15.57 -4.11
CA ALA A 65 8.15 14.80 -5.26
C ALA A 65 8.35 15.56 -6.57
N PRO A 66 8.42 14.86 -7.72
CA PRO A 66 8.20 15.49 -9.02
C PRO A 66 6.82 16.17 -9.09
N PRO A 67 6.61 17.15 -9.99
CA PRO A 67 5.31 17.82 -10.15
C PRO A 67 4.17 16.82 -10.38
N ASN A 68 2.99 17.09 -9.80
CA ASN A 68 1.77 16.26 -9.91
C ASN A 68 1.97 14.77 -9.55
N THR A 69 2.98 14.48 -8.75
CA THR A 69 3.37 13.12 -8.42
C THR A 69 3.17 12.84 -6.93
N TRP A 70 2.59 11.69 -6.67
CA TRP A 70 2.25 11.18 -5.35
C TRP A 70 3.27 10.15 -4.88
N ASN A 71 3.83 10.32 -3.68
CA ASN A 71 4.86 9.45 -3.08
C ASN A 71 4.38 8.86 -1.75
N ILE A 72 3.29 8.11 -1.75
CA ILE A 72 2.64 7.68 -0.51
C ILE A 72 3.22 6.41 0.10
N HIS A 73 4.09 5.71 -0.61
CA HIS A 73 4.66 4.46 -0.12
C HIS A 73 6.13 4.35 -0.44
N LEU A 74 6.89 3.84 0.54
CA LEU A 74 8.33 3.67 0.43
C LEU A 74 8.80 2.42 1.19
N GLN A 75 9.94 1.86 0.80
CA GLN A 75 10.55 0.70 1.46
C GLN A 75 12.07 0.89 1.54
N THR A 76 12.65 0.51 2.66
CA THR A 76 14.10 0.56 2.88
C THR A 76 14.67 -0.84 3.01
N HIS A 77 15.84 -1.05 2.43
CA HIS A 77 16.67 -2.24 2.67
C HIS A 77 18.14 -1.91 2.40
N ASP A 78 19.04 -2.24 3.32
CA ASP A 78 20.46 -1.87 3.27
C ASP A 78 20.65 -0.37 2.96
N ASP A 79 21.36 -0.03 1.90
CA ASP A 79 21.59 1.34 1.48
C ASP A 79 20.58 1.84 0.43
N LEU A 80 19.48 1.11 0.24
CA LEU A 80 18.45 1.46 -0.73
C LEU A 80 17.18 1.97 -0.06
N LEU A 81 16.61 3.03 -0.66
CA LEU A 81 15.26 3.49 -0.43
C LEU A 81 14.51 3.48 -1.77
N LEU A 82 13.42 2.75 -1.83
CA LEU A 82 12.52 2.68 -2.96
C LEU A 82 11.28 3.50 -2.65
N VAL A 83 10.94 4.45 -3.54
CA VAL A 83 9.79 5.35 -3.38
C VAL A 83 8.89 5.22 -4.60
N ILE A 84 7.61 4.91 -4.40
CA ILE A 84 6.65 4.86 -5.50
C ILE A 84 6.37 6.25 -6.05
N ASN A 85 6.03 6.30 -7.33
CA ASN A 85 5.54 7.48 -8.03
C ASN A 85 4.23 7.14 -8.74
N ALA A 86 3.23 7.98 -8.55
CA ALA A 86 1.95 7.89 -9.24
C ALA A 86 1.38 9.30 -9.45
N LEU A 87 0.43 9.43 -10.37
CA LEU A 87 -0.36 10.64 -10.49
C LEU A 87 -0.99 11.02 -9.16
N ASP A 88 -0.86 12.27 -8.75
CA ASP A 88 -1.58 12.78 -7.58
C ASP A 88 -3.08 12.88 -7.92
N LEU A 89 -3.79 11.86 -7.50
CA LEU A 89 -5.22 11.72 -7.79
C LEU A 89 -6.08 12.67 -6.94
N PHE A 90 -5.63 13.04 -5.74
CA PHE A 90 -6.40 13.92 -4.85
C PHE A 90 -6.26 15.41 -5.19
N ALA A 91 -5.26 15.80 -5.98
CA ALA A 91 -5.13 17.17 -6.47
C ALA A 91 -6.16 17.51 -7.56
N ASP A 92 -6.91 16.55 -8.08
CA ASP A 92 -7.88 16.73 -9.14
C ASP A 92 -9.33 16.59 -8.64
N VAL A 93 -9.91 17.73 -8.23
CA VAL A 93 -11.29 17.82 -7.72
C VAL A 93 -12.33 17.31 -8.73
N GLU A 94 -12.06 17.43 -10.04
CA GLU A 94 -12.97 16.93 -11.08
C GLU A 94 -12.94 15.40 -11.19
N THR A 95 -11.77 14.81 -11.03
CA THR A 95 -11.59 13.35 -11.06
C THR A 95 -12.20 12.70 -9.82
N PHE A 96 -12.09 13.34 -8.66
CA PHE A 96 -12.58 12.86 -7.38
C PHE A 96 -13.60 13.83 -6.77
N ALA A 97 -14.71 14.03 -7.47
CA ALA A 97 -15.82 14.86 -7.00
C ALA A 97 -16.42 14.37 -5.66
N SER A 98 -16.16 13.12 -5.28
CA SER A 98 -16.43 12.60 -3.95
C SER A 98 -15.52 11.41 -3.64
N GLU A 99 -15.14 11.28 -2.38
CA GLU A 99 -14.41 10.12 -1.84
C GLU A 99 -15.14 8.81 -2.14
N LYS A 100 -16.46 8.79 -1.98
CA LYS A 100 -17.32 7.65 -2.33
C LYS A 100 -17.14 7.19 -3.77
N THR A 101 -17.04 8.12 -4.73
CA THR A 101 -16.81 7.78 -6.14
C THR A 101 -15.47 7.10 -6.33
N TYR A 102 -14.42 7.60 -5.67
CA TYR A 102 -13.08 6.99 -5.73
C TYR A 102 -13.09 5.55 -5.21
N TYR A 103 -13.75 5.30 -4.08
CA TYR A 103 -13.70 4.00 -3.43
C TYR A 103 -14.69 2.97 -3.99
N THR A 104 -15.73 3.37 -4.71
CA THR A 104 -16.77 2.46 -5.24
C THR A 104 -16.67 2.21 -6.75
N ARG A 105 -15.75 2.86 -7.45
CA ARG A 105 -15.52 2.66 -8.89
C ARG A 105 -14.05 2.39 -9.17
N SER A 106 -13.77 1.70 -10.27
CA SER A 106 -12.39 1.52 -10.70
C SER A 106 -11.76 2.87 -11.12
N VAL A 107 -10.50 3.08 -10.71
CA VAL A 107 -9.77 4.32 -10.98
C VAL A 107 -9.55 4.53 -12.48
N GLY A 108 -9.29 3.45 -13.23
CA GLY A 108 -9.12 3.51 -14.68
C GLY A 108 -10.35 4.04 -15.40
N GLU A 109 -11.56 3.75 -14.89
CA GLU A 109 -12.82 4.24 -15.46
C GLU A 109 -13.17 5.67 -15.06
N THR A 110 -12.72 6.09 -13.88
CA THR A 110 -13.09 7.40 -13.30
C THR A 110 -12.05 8.49 -13.55
N LEU A 111 -10.88 8.13 -14.09
CA LEU A 111 -9.81 9.08 -14.35
C LEU A 111 -10.22 10.07 -15.43
N ALA A 112 -10.51 11.29 -15.04
CA ALA A 112 -10.92 12.34 -15.96
C ALA A 112 -9.85 12.62 -17.02
N ALA A 113 -10.28 12.95 -18.25
CA ALA A 113 -9.38 13.31 -19.33
C ALA A 113 -8.48 14.51 -18.96
N GLY A 114 -8.94 15.38 -18.07
CA GLY A 114 -8.17 16.51 -17.54
C GLY A 114 -6.96 16.10 -16.71
N ALA A 115 -7.09 15.07 -15.88
CA ALA A 115 -5.98 14.55 -15.09
C ALA A 115 -4.85 14.03 -15.99
N ARG A 116 -5.20 13.36 -17.08
CA ARG A 116 -4.23 12.82 -18.06
C ARG A 116 -3.50 13.88 -18.88
N ARG A 117 -3.92 15.16 -18.84
CA ARG A 117 -3.24 16.26 -19.54
C ARG A 117 -2.05 16.84 -18.75
N ARG A 118 -1.92 16.49 -17.47
CA ARG A 118 -0.80 16.96 -16.65
C ARG A 118 0.34 15.96 -16.76
N ALA A 119 1.56 16.46 -16.82
CA ALA A 119 2.75 15.63 -16.74
C ALA A 119 2.97 15.20 -15.27
N TRP A 120 3.21 13.94 -15.05
CA TRP A 120 3.62 13.37 -13.75
C TRP A 120 4.68 12.30 -13.97
N THR A 121 5.30 11.84 -12.89
CA THR A 121 6.19 10.68 -12.92
C THR A 121 5.40 9.46 -12.46
N ALA A 122 5.41 8.36 -13.23
CA ALA A 122 4.79 7.11 -12.91
C ALA A 122 5.85 6.01 -12.78
N GLY A 123 5.79 5.23 -11.70
CA GLY A 123 6.71 4.13 -11.47
C GLY A 123 7.36 4.14 -10.09
N MET A 124 8.70 4.06 -10.02
CA MET A 124 9.44 3.97 -8.78
C MET A 124 10.80 4.65 -8.90
N THR A 125 11.16 5.48 -7.92
CA THR A 125 12.50 6.05 -7.78
C THR A 125 13.31 5.25 -6.77
N VAL A 126 14.57 4.99 -7.09
CA VAL A 126 15.53 4.35 -6.19
C VAL A 126 16.54 5.38 -5.72
N TYR A 127 16.72 5.47 -4.40
CA TYR A 127 17.72 6.30 -3.76
C TYR A 127 18.76 5.46 -3.05
N ASP A 128 20.01 5.92 -3.11
CA ASP A 128 21.08 5.52 -2.20
C ASP A 128 20.94 6.32 -0.91
N ILE A 129 20.80 5.63 0.19
CA ILE A 129 20.68 6.15 1.57
C ILE A 129 21.83 5.71 2.47
N SER A 130 22.99 5.37 1.89
CA SER A 130 24.24 5.14 2.67
C SER A 130 24.57 6.34 3.58
N GLN A 131 24.13 7.53 3.18
CA GLN A 131 24.08 8.74 3.98
C GLN A 131 22.62 9.19 4.14
N PRO A 132 21.90 8.76 5.19
CA PRO A 132 20.47 8.99 5.32
C PRO A 132 20.04 10.46 5.17
N ALA A 133 20.76 11.41 5.76
CA ALA A 133 20.48 12.84 5.65
C ALA A 133 20.72 13.43 4.25
N ARG A 134 21.28 12.66 3.31
CA ARG A 134 21.62 13.10 1.94
C ARG A 134 21.26 12.00 0.92
N PRO A 135 19.98 11.66 0.79
CA PRO A 135 19.55 10.62 -0.15
C PRO A 135 19.91 11.02 -1.59
N ARG A 136 20.51 10.11 -2.32
CA ARG A 136 20.96 10.35 -3.70
C ARG A 136 20.15 9.47 -4.65
N ARG A 137 19.39 10.07 -5.57
CA ARG A 137 18.70 9.31 -6.62
C ARG A 137 19.73 8.56 -7.47
N ILE A 138 19.55 7.27 -7.61
CA ILE A 138 20.44 6.38 -8.39
C ILE A 138 19.73 5.66 -9.52
N GLY A 139 18.41 5.49 -9.45
CA GLY A 139 17.66 4.74 -10.44
C GLY A 139 16.21 5.20 -10.54
N GLN A 140 15.58 4.79 -11.66
CA GLN A 140 14.16 5.04 -11.94
C GLN A 140 13.60 3.87 -12.73
N LEU A 141 12.45 3.36 -12.29
CA LEU A 141 11.54 2.55 -13.08
C LEU A 141 10.43 3.46 -13.59
N ASP A 142 10.29 3.57 -14.90
CA ASP A 142 9.13 4.23 -15.50
C ASP A 142 8.12 3.18 -15.93
N VAL A 143 6.82 3.46 -15.71
CA VAL A 143 5.70 2.65 -16.18
C VAL A 143 4.68 3.53 -16.91
N ASP A 144 3.88 2.92 -17.77
CA ASP A 144 2.70 3.56 -18.35
C ASP A 144 1.55 3.67 -17.32
N GLY A 145 0.56 4.49 -17.58
CA GLY A 145 -0.63 4.64 -16.74
C GLY A 145 -0.45 5.58 -15.55
N VAL A 146 -1.16 5.29 -14.47
CA VAL A 146 -1.20 6.13 -13.26
C VAL A 146 0.07 6.01 -12.44
N GLY A 147 0.66 4.81 -12.37
CA GLY A 147 1.84 4.52 -11.57
C GLY A 147 1.61 3.46 -10.50
N LEU A 148 2.47 3.47 -9.48
CA LEU A 148 2.43 2.49 -8.40
C LEU A 148 1.66 3.03 -7.18
N HIS A 149 1.08 2.09 -6.37
CA HIS A 149 0.37 2.46 -5.14
C HIS A 149 1.01 1.89 -3.89
N ARG A 150 1.32 0.60 -3.87
CA ARG A 150 2.01 -0.06 -2.76
C ARG A 150 3.21 -0.85 -3.27
N LEU A 151 4.21 -0.98 -2.42
CA LEU A 151 5.47 -1.62 -2.74
C LEU A 151 5.83 -2.59 -1.63
N TRP A 152 6.38 -3.76 -2.00
CA TRP A 152 6.99 -4.70 -1.08
C TRP A 152 8.42 -5.01 -1.53
N TYR A 153 9.38 -4.69 -0.68
CA TYR A 153 10.79 -4.98 -0.91
C TYR A 153 11.48 -5.30 0.43
N VAL A 154 12.02 -6.50 0.52
CA VAL A 154 12.74 -7.00 1.70
C VAL A 154 14.18 -7.34 1.38
N GLY A 155 14.70 -6.75 0.30
CA GLY A 155 16.04 -7.04 -0.23
C GLY A 155 16.03 -8.10 -1.32
N GLY A 156 17.23 -8.38 -1.82
CA GLY A 156 17.44 -9.32 -2.92
C GLY A 156 17.09 -8.72 -4.29
N ARG A 157 16.89 -9.60 -5.27
CA ARG A 157 16.74 -9.22 -6.67
C ARG A 157 15.36 -8.67 -7.02
N TYR A 158 14.30 -8.97 -6.25
CA TYR A 158 12.94 -8.69 -6.70
C TYR A 158 12.19 -7.79 -5.74
N ALA A 159 11.51 -6.80 -6.29
CA ALA A 159 10.48 -6.02 -5.62
C ALA A 159 9.10 -6.33 -6.25
N TYR A 160 8.04 -6.06 -5.49
CA TYR A 160 6.67 -6.32 -5.91
C TYR A 160 5.80 -5.10 -5.63
N ALA A 161 4.87 -4.80 -6.51
CA ALA A 161 4.04 -3.62 -6.33
C ALA A 161 2.61 -3.83 -6.84
N SER A 162 1.71 -2.97 -6.39
CA SER A 162 0.46 -2.70 -7.07
C SER A 162 0.66 -1.55 -8.06
N ALA A 163 0.26 -1.75 -9.31
CA ALA A 163 0.43 -0.79 -10.40
C ALA A 163 -0.85 -0.62 -11.20
N LEU A 164 -1.27 0.62 -11.44
CA LEU A 164 -2.31 0.92 -12.42
C LEU A 164 -1.65 1.30 -13.73
N LEU A 165 -1.59 0.33 -14.63
CA LEU A 165 -1.04 0.45 -15.97
C LEU A 165 -2.16 0.78 -16.98
N ASP A 166 -1.79 1.40 -18.11
CA ASP A 166 -2.74 1.66 -19.18
C ASP A 166 -3.37 0.38 -19.70
N GLY A 167 -4.65 0.43 -19.97
CA GLY A 167 -5.44 -0.70 -20.45
C GLY A 167 -6.00 -1.61 -19.36
N PHE A 168 -5.71 -1.37 -18.09
CA PHE A 168 -6.32 -2.08 -16.96
C PHE A 168 -7.40 -1.23 -16.28
N THR A 169 -8.41 -1.88 -15.71
CA THR A 169 -9.49 -1.20 -14.99
C THR A 169 -8.99 -0.56 -13.70
N ASP A 170 -8.03 -1.19 -13.02
CA ASP A 170 -7.49 -0.75 -11.74
C ASP A 170 -6.11 -1.39 -11.48
N TYR A 171 -5.57 -1.20 -10.27
CA TYR A 171 -4.25 -1.68 -9.87
C TYR A 171 -4.12 -3.21 -9.98
N ILE A 172 -3.05 -3.67 -10.57
CA ILE A 172 -2.68 -5.07 -10.76
C ILE A 172 -1.39 -5.40 -10.00
N PHE A 173 -1.08 -6.69 -9.85
CA PHE A 173 0.19 -7.17 -9.30
C PHE A 173 1.30 -7.08 -10.35
N VAL A 174 2.43 -6.53 -9.95
CA VAL A 174 3.64 -6.50 -10.78
C VAL A 174 4.86 -6.95 -10.00
N THR A 175 5.78 -7.61 -10.71
CA THR A 175 7.13 -7.93 -10.23
C THR A 175 8.14 -7.03 -10.90
N ILE A 176 9.15 -6.60 -10.13
CA ILE A 176 10.18 -5.67 -10.57
C ILE A 176 11.54 -6.34 -10.36
N ASP A 177 12.36 -6.41 -11.40
CA ASP A 177 13.74 -6.86 -11.31
C ASP A 177 14.63 -5.72 -10.83
N MET A 178 15.28 -5.93 -9.69
CA MET A 178 16.20 -5.03 -9.01
C MET A 178 17.65 -5.50 -9.11
N ALA A 179 17.99 -6.41 -10.04
CA ALA A 179 19.36 -6.90 -10.21
C ALA A 179 20.38 -5.77 -10.42
N ASP A 180 19.95 -4.70 -11.09
CA ASP A 180 20.65 -3.42 -11.16
C ASP A 180 19.72 -2.31 -10.59
N PRO A 181 19.91 -1.89 -9.33
CA PRO A 181 19.08 -0.86 -8.72
C PRO A 181 19.11 0.49 -9.45
N THR A 182 20.10 0.73 -10.28
CA THR A 182 20.18 1.95 -11.12
C THR A 182 19.29 1.88 -12.34
N ARG A 183 18.83 0.68 -12.73
CA ARG A 183 17.96 0.42 -13.90
C ARG A 183 16.94 -0.68 -13.59
N PRO A 184 16.07 -0.49 -12.58
CA PRO A 184 15.05 -1.47 -12.28
C PRO A 184 14.11 -1.66 -13.47
N GLN A 185 13.58 -2.87 -13.65
CA GLN A 185 12.76 -3.23 -14.80
C GLN A 185 11.48 -3.94 -14.39
N LEU A 186 10.37 -3.62 -15.04
CA LEU A 186 9.14 -4.38 -14.91
C LEU A 186 9.34 -5.77 -15.52
N LEU A 187 9.14 -6.83 -14.74
CA LEU A 187 9.41 -8.21 -15.15
C LEU A 187 8.13 -9.00 -15.46
N GLY A 188 7.19 -9.02 -14.52
CA GLY A 188 5.97 -9.82 -14.62
C GLY A 188 4.75 -9.07 -14.11
N ARG A 189 3.55 -9.61 -14.44
CA ARG A 189 2.24 -9.05 -14.04
C ARG A 189 1.25 -10.18 -13.82
N TRP A 190 0.32 -9.92 -12.91
CA TRP A 190 -0.83 -10.77 -12.69
C TRP A 190 -2.03 -9.92 -12.26
N TRP A 191 -3.25 -10.31 -12.65
CA TRP A 191 -4.47 -9.57 -12.38
C TRP A 191 -5.67 -10.52 -12.22
N LEU A 192 -6.74 -10.07 -11.57
CA LEU A 192 -7.99 -10.78 -11.53
C LEU A 192 -8.65 -10.78 -12.93
N PRO A 193 -9.28 -11.86 -13.35
CA PRO A 193 -9.99 -11.93 -14.65
C PRO A 193 -10.97 -10.76 -14.81
N GLY A 194 -11.03 -10.19 -16.01
CA GLY A 194 -11.87 -9.04 -16.34
C GLY A 194 -11.19 -7.68 -16.15
N MET A 195 -9.95 -7.62 -15.68
CA MET A 195 -9.28 -6.34 -15.44
C MET A 195 -8.48 -5.84 -16.65
N ASN A 196 -8.13 -6.68 -17.62
CA ASN A 196 -7.35 -6.26 -18.80
C ASN A 196 -8.26 -5.90 -19.97
N GLN A 197 -8.74 -4.65 -19.99
CA GLN A 197 -9.61 -4.13 -21.05
C GLN A 197 -8.87 -4.01 -22.39
N ALA A 198 -7.58 -3.71 -22.40
CA ALA A 198 -6.79 -3.66 -23.63
C ALA A 198 -6.69 -5.02 -24.33
N ALA A 199 -6.80 -6.12 -23.59
CA ALA A 199 -6.90 -7.46 -24.14
C ALA A 199 -8.36 -7.90 -24.46
N GLY A 200 -9.34 -7.00 -24.31
CA GLY A 200 -10.75 -7.30 -24.58
C GLY A 200 -11.49 -7.99 -23.44
N GLU A 201 -10.90 -8.05 -22.24
CA GLU A 201 -11.61 -8.60 -21.08
C GLU A 201 -12.76 -7.67 -20.65
N THR A 202 -13.86 -8.27 -20.24
CA THR A 202 -15.02 -7.55 -19.67
C THR A 202 -14.91 -7.53 -18.15
N PRO A 203 -15.09 -6.36 -17.49
CA PRO A 203 -15.04 -6.27 -16.03
C PRO A 203 -16.01 -7.23 -15.35
N LEU A 204 -15.52 -7.98 -14.35
CA LEU A 204 -16.30 -8.95 -13.58
C LEU A 204 -16.63 -8.45 -12.16
N ALA A 205 -16.11 -7.31 -11.74
CA ALA A 205 -16.45 -6.72 -10.45
C ALA A 205 -17.96 -6.40 -10.42
N PRO A 206 -18.70 -6.81 -9.37
CA PRO A 206 -20.11 -6.45 -9.24
C PRO A 206 -20.32 -4.93 -9.18
N PRO A 207 -21.47 -4.42 -9.59
CA PRO A 207 -21.78 -2.99 -9.49
C PRO A 207 -21.57 -2.45 -8.05
N GLY A 208 -20.88 -1.31 -7.94
CA GLY A 208 -20.55 -0.71 -6.64
C GLY A 208 -19.45 -1.44 -5.87
N ARG A 209 -18.75 -2.39 -6.51
CA ARG A 209 -17.58 -3.08 -5.95
C ARG A 209 -16.34 -2.78 -6.77
N ARG A 210 -15.23 -2.58 -6.09
CA ARG A 210 -13.96 -2.24 -6.70
C ARG A 210 -12.96 -3.39 -6.56
N TRP A 211 -12.57 -3.99 -7.67
CA TRP A 211 -11.47 -4.96 -7.74
C TRP A 211 -10.19 -4.22 -8.10
N ALA A 212 -9.33 -4.08 -7.13
CA ALA A 212 -8.05 -3.38 -7.27
C ALA A 212 -7.03 -4.01 -6.33
N LEU A 213 -5.86 -4.35 -6.81
CA LEU A 213 -4.80 -4.78 -5.91
C LEU A 213 -4.40 -3.61 -5.01
N HIS A 214 -4.59 -3.78 -3.70
CA HIS A 214 -4.09 -2.80 -2.74
C HIS A 214 -2.64 -3.09 -2.37
N HIS A 215 -2.37 -4.25 -1.78
CA HIS A 215 -1.02 -4.63 -1.36
C HIS A 215 -0.81 -6.13 -1.54
N ALA A 216 0.41 -6.51 -1.90
CA ALA A 216 0.85 -7.90 -1.90
C ALA A 216 2.15 -8.02 -1.10
N LEU A 217 2.14 -8.88 -0.08
CA LEU A 217 3.33 -9.27 0.66
C LEU A 217 3.83 -10.60 0.13
N VAL A 218 5.13 -10.70 -0.09
CA VAL A 218 5.74 -11.90 -0.65
C VAL A 218 6.69 -12.52 0.37
N HIS A 219 6.53 -13.81 0.62
CA HIS A 219 7.42 -14.61 1.43
C HIS A 219 7.91 -15.81 0.61
N GLY A 220 9.21 -15.90 0.40
CA GLY A 220 9.79 -16.91 -0.49
C GLY A 220 9.21 -16.84 -1.90
N ASP A 221 8.55 -17.91 -2.33
CA ASP A 221 7.93 -18.03 -3.65
C ASP A 221 6.41 -17.86 -3.62
N THR A 222 5.85 -17.33 -2.53
CA THR A 222 4.41 -17.14 -2.38
C THR A 222 4.07 -15.68 -2.14
N ALA A 223 3.14 -15.13 -2.94
CA ALA A 223 2.58 -13.80 -2.75
C ALA A 223 1.16 -13.89 -2.17
N TYR A 224 0.88 -13.08 -1.15
CA TYR A 224 -0.42 -12.91 -0.52
C TYR A 224 -0.94 -11.52 -0.89
N ALA A 225 -1.89 -11.48 -1.81
CA ALA A 225 -2.31 -10.26 -2.49
C ALA A 225 -3.77 -9.89 -2.18
N CYS A 226 -3.99 -8.66 -1.72
CA CYS A 226 -5.27 -8.13 -1.28
C CYS A 226 -5.90 -7.24 -2.34
N TRP A 227 -7.12 -7.56 -2.77
CA TRP A 227 -7.79 -6.98 -3.95
C TRP A 227 -9.04 -6.16 -3.60
N ARG A 228 -9.01 -5.44 -2.49
CA ARG A 228 -10.18 -4.69 -2.01
C ARG A 228 -11.43 -5.58 -1.97
N ASP A 229 -12.47 -5.25 -2.76
CA ASP A 229 -13.70 -6.06 -2.80
C ASP A 229 -13.53 -7.36 -3.61
N GLY A 230 -12.38 -7.56 -4.23
CA GLY A 230 -11.97 -8.82 -4.87
C GLY A 230 -11.38 -9.85 -3.90
N GLY A 231 -11.19 -9.50 -2.62
CA GLY A 231 -10.71 -10.43 -1.59
C GLY A 231 -9.20 -10.70 -1.65
N LEU A 232 -8.82 -11.94 -1.38
CA LEU A 232 -7.44 -12.41 -1.27
C LEU A 232 -7.08 -13.35 -2.42
N THR A 233 -5.90 -13.16 -3.01
CA THR A 233 -5.28 -14.21 -3.84
C THR A 233 -3.96 -14.66 -3.23
N ILE A 234 -3.67 -15.95 -3.36
CA ILE A 234 -2.38 -16.55 -3.08
C ILE A 234 -1.78 -16.93 -4.44
N LEU A 235 -0.60 -16.40 -4.74
CA LEU A 235 0.07 -16.61 -6.01
C LEU A 235 1.39 -17.36 -5.81
N ASP A 236 1.67 -18.31 -6.69
CA ASP A 236 3.01 -18.85 -6.90
C ASP A 236 3.79 -17.85 -7.75
N VAL A 237 4.87 -17.33 -7.19
CA VAL A 237 5.79 -16.40 -7.83
C VAL A 237 7.18 -17.03 -8.04
N THR A 238 7.28 -18.37 -8.08
CA THR A 238 8.53 -19.09 -8.43
C THR A 238 9.10 -18.57 -9.76
N ASP A 239 8.24 -18.45 -10.78
CA ASP A 239 8.54 -17.68 -11.97
C ASP A 239 8.05 -16.23 -11.80
N ARG A 240 8.99 -15.31 -11.51
CA ARG A 240 8.71 -13.89 -11.30
C ARG A 240 8.17 -13.19 -12.55
N ALA A 241 8.43 -13.73 -13.74
CA ALA A 241 7.91 -13.18 -15.00
C ALA A 241 6.47 -13.63 -15.29
N ALA A 242 6.05 -14.77 -14.74
CA ALA A 242 4.73 -15.38 -15.00
C ALA A 242 4.11 -15.93 -13.70
N PRO A 243 3.69 -15.06 -12.77
CA PRO A 243 3.01 -15.47 -11.54
C PRO A 243 1.75 -16.30 -11.83
N LYS A 244 1.48 -17.32 -11.00
CA LYS A 244 0.36 -18.24 -11.17
C LYS A 244 -0.56 -18.21 -9.95
N LEU A 245 -1.87 -18.32 -10.21
CA LEU A 245 -2.84 -18.43 -9.14
C LEU A 245 -2.76 -19.79 -8.44
N ILE A 246 -2.54 -19.77 -7.12
CA ILE A 246 -2.76 -20.95 -6.25
C ILE A 246 -4.21 -20.95 -5.77
N ARG A 247 -4.66 -19.82 -5.20
CA ARG A 247 -6.03 -19.68 -4.67
C ARG A 247 -6.54 -18.27 -4.81
N HIS A 248 -7.83 -18.12 -5.14
CA HIS A 248 -8.62 -16.91 -4.95
C HIS A 248 -9.71 -17.20 -3.91
N HIS A 249 -9.78 -16.36 -2.88
CA HIS A 249 -10.75 -16.45 -1.81
C HIS A 249 -11.36 -15.06 -1.57
N ASN A 250 -12.66 -14.93 -1.84
CA ASN A 250 -13.39 -13.68 -1.69
C ASN A 250 -14.58 -13.85 -0.76
N TRP A 251 -14.70 -12.98 0.21
CA TRP A 251 -15.80 -12.91 1.18
C TRP A 251 -16.68 -11.66 1.03
N CYS A 252 -16.51 -10.92 -0.05
CA CYS A 252 -17.31 -9.73 -0.37
C CYS A 252 -18.17 -9.98 -1.63
N PRO A 253 -19.51 -10.07 -1.53
CA PRO A 253 -20.35 -10.15 -0.34
C PRO A 253 -20.25 -11.51 0.38
N PRO A 254 -20.78 -11.72 1.60
CA PRO A 254 -21.66 -10.83 2.37
C PRO A 254 -20.96 -9.79 3.24
N TYR A 255 -19.65 -9.91 3.42
CA TYR A 255 -18.90 -8.94 4.23
C TYR A 255 -18.57 -7.67 3.43
N GLY A 256 -18.16 -6.62 4.15
CA GLY A 256 -17.99 -5.28 3.59
C GLY A 256 -16.85 -5.11 2.58
N GLY A 257 -16.01 -6.13 2.35
CA GLY A 257 -14.86 -6.01 1.43
C GLY A 257 -13.79 -5.06 1.92
N GLY A 258 -13.06 -4.44 0.99
CA GLY A 258 -11.93 -3.57 1.34
C GLY A 258 -10.69 -4.33 1.79
N THR A 259 -10.50 -5.58 1.34
CA THR A 259 -9.34 -6.40 1.69
C THR A 259 -8.05 -5.66 1.33
N HIS A 260 -7.27 -5.32 2.37
CA HIS A 260 -6.24 -4.30 2.30
C HIS A 260 -4.81 -4.83 2.44
N SER A 261 -4.53 -5.53 3.54
CA SER A 261 -3.20 -6.03 3.87
C SER A 261 -3.28 -7.46 4.35
N ALA A 262 -2.39 -8.32 3.89
CA ALA A 262 -2.28 -9.71 4.30
C ALA A 262 -0.86 -9.98 4.81
N LEU A 263 -0.71 -10.17 6.12
CA LEU A 263 0.56 -10.42 6.80
C LEU A 263 0.75 -11.93 7.00
N PRO A 264 1.66 -12.58 6.27
CA PRO A 264 1.95 -13.99 6.46
C PRO A 264 2.85 -14.20 7.68
N LEU A 265 2.40 -15.06 8.59
CA LEU A 265 3.16 -15.58 9.73
C LEU A 265 3.49 -17.04 9.42
N VAL A 266 4.38 -17.24 8.44
CA VAL A 266 4.62 -18.55 7.78
C VAL A 266 5.06 -19.61 8.78
N ASP A 267 5.95 -19.28 9.71
CA ASP A 267 6.42 -20.20 10.75
C ASP A 267 5.29 -20.72 11.66
N ARG A 268 4.17 -20.01 11.71
CA ARG A 268 2.97 -20.39 12.45
C ARG A 268 1.89 -21.02 11.58
N GLY A 269 2.10 -21.05 10.27
CA GLY A 269 1.09 -21.46 9.30
C GLY A 269 -0.14 -20.53 9.27
N LEU A 270 0.03 -19.24 9.61
CA LEU A 270 -1.05 -18.28 9.73
C LEU A 270 -0.90 -17.12 8.76
N LEU A 271 -2.05 -16.56 8.34
CA LEU A 271 -2.15 -15.31 7.60
C LEU A 271 -3.12 -14.38 8.31
N VAL A 272 -2.69 -13.17 8.63
CA VAL A 272 -3.55 -12.13 9.21
C VAL A 272 -3.93 -11.16 8.11
N VAL A 273 -5.23 -10.99 7.88
CA VAL A 273 -5.75 -10.13 6.79
C VAL A 273 -6.62 -9.04 7.38
N ALA A 274 -6.34 -7.78 7.04
CA ALA A 274 -7.14 -6.63 7.44
C ALA A 274 -7.98 -6.12 6.27
N ASP A 275 -9.26 -5.87 6.54
CA ASP A 275 -10.17 -5.13 5.66
C ASP A 275 -10.16 -3.66 6.06
N GLU A 276 -10.06 -2.74 5.10
CA GLU A 276 -10.06 -1.30 5.32
C GLU A 276 -11.47 -0.73 5.22
N ALA A 277 -11.84 0.13 6.17
CA ALA A 277 -13.01 1.00 6.02
C ALA A 277 -12.62 2.25 5.23
N VAL A 278 -13.38 2.57 4.18
CA VAL A 278 -13.11 3.69 3.26
C VAL A 278 -14.28 4.64 3.10
N LEU A 279 -15.42 4.36 3.72
CA LEU A 279 -16.58 5.23 3.74
C LEU A 279 -16.98 5.56 5.18
N ASP A 280 -17.53 6.76 5.37
CA ASP A 280 -18.09 7.20 6.63
C ASP A 280 -19.32 6.37 7.01
N HIS A 281 -19.68 6.40 8.27
CA HIS A 281 -20.93 5.84 8.79
C HIS A 281 -21.14 4.34 8.58
N GLU A 282 -20.07 3.58 8.42
CA GLU A 282 -20.12 2.13 8.10
C GLU A 282 -20.97 1.80 6.84
N GLU A 283 -21.07 2.71 5.86
CA GLU A 283 -21.89 2.50 4.66
C GLU A 283 -21.55 1.21 3.88
N GLU A 284 -20.31 0.74 3.99
CA GLU A 284 -19.84 -0.50 3.35
C GLU A 284 -19.91 -1.72 4.27
N GLY A 285 -20.46 -1.57 5.47
CA GLY A 285 -20.52 -2.59 6.51
C GLY A 285 -19.22 -2.71 7.31
N ARG A 286 -19.27 -3.52 8.37
CA ARG A 286 -18.15 -3.70 9.29
C ARG A 286 -16.96 -4.37 8.63
N LYS A 287 -15.79 -3.92 9.04
CA LYS A 287 -14.50 -4.44 8.62
C LYS A 287 -13.89 -5.33 9.68
N HIS A 288 -13.17 -6.32 9.24
CA HIS A 288 -12.60 -7.35 10.12
C HIS A 288 -11.09 -7.46 9.96
N THR A 289 -10.43 -7.91 11.00
CA THR A 289 -9.12 -8.53 10.90
C THR A 289 -9.32 -10.04 10.99
N TRP A 290 -9.04 -10.71 9.91
CA TRP A 290 -9.21 -12.15 9.74
C TRP A 290 -7.92 -12.88 10.08
N VAL A 291 -8.04 -14.09 10.62
CA VAL A 291 -6.92 -15.03 10.80
C VAL A 291 -7.22 -16.29 10.01
N PHE A 292 -6.35 -16.60 9.07
CA PHE A 292 -6.45 -17.80 8.24
C PHE A 292 -5.35 -18.80 8.64
N ASP A 293 -5.69 -20.08 8.63
CA ASP A 293 -4.73 -21.18 8.53
C ASP A 293 -4.30 -21.32 7.07
N ILE A 294 -3.00 -21.19 6.82
CA ILE A 294 -2.39 -21.26 5.47
C ILE A 294 -1.37 -22.42 5.35
N ARG A 295 -1.41 -23.41 6.25
CA ARG A 295 -0.54 -24.59 6.13
C ARG A 295 -0.75 -25.32 4.81
N GLU A 296 -1.95 -25.20 4.24
CA GLU A 296 -2.29 -25.61 2.88
C GLU A 296 -2.70 -24.35 2.08
N PRO A 297 -1.78 -23.72 1.31
CA PRO A 297 -2.05 -22.46 0.62
C PRO A 297 -3.16 -22.55 -0.44
N SER A 298 -3.41 -23.75 -0.99
CA SER A 298 -4.50 -23.98 -1.94
C SER A 298 -5.89 -24.00 -1.27
N ASN A 299 -5.93 -24.11 0.06
CA ASN A 299 -7.16 -24.17 0.85
C ASN A 299 -7.05 -23.35 2.15
N PRO A 300 -6.90 -22.03 2.10
CA PRO A 300 -6.85 -21.19 3.29
C PRO A 300 -8.19 -21.23 4.02
N ILE A 301 -8.16 -21.46 5.34
CA ILE A 301 -9.35 -21.58 6.17
C ILE A 301 -9.36 -20.46 7.20
N SER A 302 -10.41 -19.62 7.20
CA SER A 302 -10.61 -18.64 8.27
C SER A 302 -10.90 -19.35 9.59
N ILE A 303 -10.04 -19.15 10.58
CA ILE A 303 -10.12 -19.82 11.90
C ILE A 303 -10.49 -18.86 13.02
N ALA A 304 -10.34 -17.56 12.82
CA ALA A 304 -10.69 -16.53 13.80
C ALA A 304 -10.82 -15.14 13.15
N THR A 305 -11.44 -14.24 13.91
CA THR A 305 -11.35 -12.78 13.70
C THR A 305 -10.89 -12.13 15.00
N PHE A 306 -10.24 -10.97 14.91
CA PHE A 306 -10.02 -10.15 16.09
C PHE A 306 -11.36 -9.59 16.57
N PRO A 307 -11.53 -9.38 17.89
CA PRO A 307 -12.75 -8.79 18.43
C PRO A 307 -12.98 -7.40 17.82
N ILE A 308 -14.19 -7.16 17.37
CA ILE A 308 -14.64 -5.82 16.96
C ILE A 308 -14.94 -5.04 18.25
N PRO A 309 -14.61 -3.74 18.33
CA PRO A 309 -15.01 -2.91 19.46
C PRO A 309 -16.52 -2.99 19.72
N GLY A 310 -16.92 -3.07 20.99
CA GLY A 310 -18.30 -3.26 21.40
C GLY A 310 -19.21 -2.05 21.22
N GLU A 311 -18.68 -0.93 20.74
CA GLU A 311 -19.47 0.26 20.44
C GLU A 311 -20.39 0.00 19.25
N THR A 312 -21.64 0.43 19.37
CA THR A 312 -22.67 0.22 18.36
C THR A 312 -23.02 1.49 17.58
N ASP A 313 -22.36 2.60 17.87
CA ASP A 313 -22.68 3.91 17.31
C ASP A 313 -21.70 4.40 16.23
N TYR A 314 -20.82 3.53 15.72
CA TYR A 314 -19.89 3.88 14.64
C TYR A 314 -20.58 4.45 13.39
N ALA A 315 -21.75 3.94 13.05
CA ALA A 315 -22.55 4.46 11.95
C ALA A 315 -23.04 5.91 12.16
N ARG A 316 -22.94 6.45 13.38
CA ARG A 316 -23.32 7.83 13.72
C ARG A 316 -22.11 8.77 13.76
N LYS A 317 -20.89 8.23 13.75
CA LYS A 317 -19.65 9.00 13.85
C LYS A 317 -19.11 9.26 12.44
N PRO A 318 -18.61 10.46 12.15
CA PRO A 318 -17.81 10.69 10.96
C PRO A 318 -16.47 9.96 11.08
N GLY A 319 -15.95 9.48 9.97
CA GLY A 319 -14.66 8.78 9.88
C GLY A 319 -14.77 7.30 9.52
N HIS A 320 -13.65 6.74 9.15
CA HIS A 320 -13.50 5.36 8.67
C HIS A 320 -13.12 4.46 9.85
N PHE A 321 -14.06 3.61 10.30
CA PHE A 321 -13.84 2.74 11.45
C PHE A 321 -13.56 1.30 11.00
N GLY A 322 -12.35 0.83 11.26
CA GLY A 322 -11.93 -0.53 10.93
C GLY A 322 -10.43 -0.72 11.07
N PRO A 323 -9.94 -1.97 10.88
CA PRO A 323 -8.52 -2.21 10.73
C PRO A 323 -8.01 -1.58 9.43
N HIS A 324 -6.68 -1.43 9.32
CA HIS A 324 -6.09 -0.82 8.14
C HIS A 324 -4.75 -1.51 7.81
N ASN A 325 -3.64 -0.93 8.23
CA ASN A 325 -2.32 -1.48 7.95
C ASN A 325 -1.90 -2.53 8.99
N LEU A 326 -1.22 -3.56 8.51
CA LEU A 326 -0.54 -4.55 9.33
C LEU A 326 0.96 -4.39 9.13
N HIS A 327 1.69 -4.46 10.23
CA HIS A 327 3.14 -4.46 10.22
C HIS A 327 3.67 -5.64 11.00
N GLU A 328 4.76 -6.20 10.54
CA GLU A 328 5.57 -7.12 11.31
C GLU A 328 6.83 -6.43 11.81
N ASN A 329 7.37 -6.94 12.92
CA ASN A 329 8.69 -6.57 13.36
C ASN A 329 9.70 -7.29 12.45
N ARG A 330 10.40 -6.55 11.61
CA ARG A 330 11.48 -7.05 10.79
C ARG A 330 12.78 -6.94 11.56
N PRO A 331 13.65 -7.96 11.48
CA PRO A 331 14.97 -7.89 12.08
C PRO A 331 15.84 -6.77 11.48
#